data_abaa6c9a57deec37692ef28831ccf52a
#
_entry.id   abaa6c9a57deec37692ef28831ccf52a
#
_cell.length_a   1.000
_cell.length_b   1.000
_cell.length_c   1.000
_cell.angle_alpha   90.00
_cell.angle_beta   90.00
_cell.angle_gamma   90.00
#
_symmetry.space_group_name_H-M   'P 1'
#
loop_
_entity.id
_entity.type
_entity.pdbx_description
1 polymer ?
#
loop_
_entity_poly.entity_id
_entity_poly.type
_entity_poly.pdbx_seq_one_letter_code
_entity_poly.pdbx_strand_id
1 'polypeptide(L)'
;MTELNISFYSVSKLDPRYSKTLCDTTNKRTKKSVDFILDLMGIKDNDITVDVQKDWFENLINKLRAMKSQMMPGMEHYNAVEYYLGRFNFFADEIDWDLDDVKMYVGYWD
;
A
#
# COMPACT_ATOMS: atom_id res chain seq x y z
N MET A 1 7.37 0.65 19.16
CA MET A 1 7.03 0.92 17.74
C MET A 1 6.26 -0.24 17.16
N THR A 2 5.42 0.04 16.21
CA THR A 2 4.61 -0.96 15.53
C THR A 2 5.25 -1.31 14.19
N GLU A 3 5.36 -2.58 13.90
CA GLU A 3 5.82 -3.06 12.60
C GLU A 3 4.61 -3.15 11.65
N LEU A 4 4.74 -2.59 10.45
CA LEU A 4 3.69 -2.59 9.44
C LEU A 4 4.22 -3.26 8.18
N ASN A 5 3.47 -4.26 7.70
CA ASN A 5 3.73 -4.90 6.42
C ASN A 5 2.56 -4.63 5.47
N ILE A 6 2.88 -4.04 4.33
CA ILE A 6 1.95 -3.89 3.22
C ILE A 6 2.62 -4.49 1.99
N SER A 7 2.00 -5.52 1.43
CA SER A 7 2.55 -6.23 0.28
C SER A 7 1.51 -6.27 -0.84
N PHE A 8 1.96 -6.00 -2.06
CA PHE A 8 1.13 -6.15 -3.26
C PHE A 8 1.67 -7.27 -4.11
N TYR A 9 0.79 -8.07 -4.65
CA TYR A 9 1.18 -9.09 -5.61
C TYR A 9 0.11 -9.26 -6.68
N SER A 10 0.55 -9.71 -7.86
CA SER A 10 -0.33 -10.01 -8.97
C SER A 10 -0.46 -11.51 -9.14
N VAL A 11 -1.65 -11.94 -9.58
CA VAL A 11 -1.94 -13.34 -9.90
C VAL A 11 -2.53 -13.36 -11.31
N SER A 12 -1.97 -14.18 -12.19
CA SER A 12 -2.46 -14.28 -13.56
C SER A 12 -3.91 -14.77 -13.58
N LYS A 13 -4.77 -14.08 -14.33
CA LYS A 13 -6.15 -14.52 -14.55
C LYS A 13 -6.22 -15.79 -15.41
N LEU A 14 -5.21 -15.99 -16.26
CA LEU A 14 -5.16 -17.14 -17.14
C LEU A 14 -4.67 -18.39 -16.41
N ASP A 15 -3.74 -18.22 -15.47
CA ASP A 15 -3.20 -19.34 -14.68
C ASP A 15 -2.84 -18.84 -13.28
N PRO A 16 -3.69 -19.12 -12.28
CA PRO A 16 -3.47 -18.64 -10.91
C PRO A 16 -2.21 -19.17 -10.23
N ARG A 17 -1.54 -20.16 -10.83
CA ARG A 17 -0.24 -20.64 -10.32
C ARG A 17 0.88 -19.61 -10.54
N TYR A 18 0.70 -18.69 -11.49
CA TYR A 18 1.67 -17.63 -11.75
C TYR A 18 1.29 -16.42 -10.92
N SER A 19 2.14 -16.14 -9.94
CA SER A 19 2.02 -14.95 -9.09
C SER A 19 3.37 -14.24 -9.04
N LYS A 20 3.31 -12.93 -8.86
CA LYS A 20 4.50 -12.08 -8.80
C LYS A 20 4.33 -11.08 -7.67
N THR A 21 5.35 -10.96 -6.81
CA THR A 21 5.39 -9.90 -5.81
C THR A 21 5.72 -8.59 -6.50
N LEU A 22 4.83 -7.62 -6.37
CA LEU A 22 5.02 -6.28 -6.92
C LEU A 22 5.77 -5.39 -5.93
N CYS A 23 5.43 -5.50 -4.66
CA CYS A 23 6.00 -4.68 -3.60
C CYS A 23 5.84 -5.40 -2.27
N ASP A 24 6.89 -5.40 -1.47
CA ASP A 24 6.84 -5.90 -0.11
C ASP A 24 7.48 -4.85 0.78
N THR A 25 6.66 -4.21 1.62
CA THR A 25 7.14 -3.21 2.56
C THR A 25 6.96 -3.72 3.98
N THR A 26 8.05 -3.84 4.71
CA THR A 26 8.02 -4.16 6.14
C THR A 26 8.88 -3.13 6.85
N ASN A 27 8.27 -2.32 7.71
CA ASN A 27 9.01 -1.29 8.42
C ASN A 27 8.35 -0.98 9.76
N LYS A 28 9.15 -0.37 10.65
CA LYS A 28 8.69 0.03 11.99
C LYS A 28 8.34 1.50 11.98
N ARG A 29 7.20 1.82 12.57
CA ARG A 29 6.70 3.20 12.69
C ARG A 29 6.00 3.37 14.03
N THR A 30 5.75 4.62 14.40
CA THR A 30 4.92 4.88 15.57
C THR A 30 3.51 4.35 15.32
N LYS A 31 2.83 3.98 16.38
CA LYS A 31 1.43 3.52 16.27
C LYS A 31 0.55 4.56 15.59
N LYS A 32 0.77 5.84 15.88
CA LYS A 32 0.00 6.92 15.27
C LYS A 32 0.19 6.98 13.76
N SER A 33 1.41 6.79 13.26
CA SER A 33 1.66 6.76 11.82
C SER A 33 1.05 5.53 11.16
N VAL A 34 1.11 4.37 11.82
CA VAL A 34 0.45 3.15 11.33
C VAL A 34 -1.06 3.40 11.20
N ASP A 35 -1.69 3.90 12.26
CA ASP A 35 -3.13 4.19 12.25
C ASP A 35 -3.48 5.20 11.16
N PHE A 36 -2.65 6.23 10.97
CA PHE A 36 -2.87 7.22 9.93
C PHE A 36 -2.87 6.60 8.54
N ILE A 37 -1.88 5.76 8.23
CA ILE A 37 -1.79 5.09 6.92
C ILE A 37 -2.95 4.13 6.71
N LEU A 38 -3.29 3.32 7.72
CA LEU A 38 -4.40 2.38 7.61
C LEU A 38 -5.74 3.09 7.42
N ASP A 39 -5.97 4.19 8.13
CA ASP A 39 -7.18 5.00 7.96
C ASP A 39 -7.25 5.59 6.54
N LEU A 40 -6.13 6.09 6.03
CA LEU A 40 -6.06 6.63 4.68
C LEU A 40 -6.43 5.56 3.63
N MET A 41 -6.05 4.32 3.87
CA MET A 41 -6.34 3.20 2.99
C MET A 41 -7.71 2.57 3.23
N GLY A 42 -8.40 2.96 4.31
CA GLY A 42 -9.68 2.37 4.67
C GLY A 42 -9.56 0.96 5.24
N ILE A 43 -8.41 0.61 5.78
CA ILE A 43 -8.14 -0.72 6.34
C ILE A 43 -8.40 -0.68 7.84
N LYS A 44 -9.27 -1.58 8.31
CA LYS A 44 -9.63 -1.68 9.74
C LYS A 44 -9.21 -2.99 10.38
N ASP A 45 -9.00 -4.02 9.57
CA ASP A 45 -8.66 -5.35 10.06
C ASP A 45 -7.15 -5.58 9.95
N ASN A 46 -6.65 -6.51 10.76
CA ASN A 46 -5.25 -6.93 10.76
C ASN A 46 -5.12 -8.30 10.11
N ASP A 47 -3.95 -8.55 9.52
CA ASP A 47 -3.61 -9.85 8.93
C ASP A 47 -4.65 -10.26 7.88
N ILE A 48 -4.88 -9.36 6.92
CA ILE A 48 -5.88 -9.56 5.86
C ILE A 48 -5.26 -9.46 4.49
N THR A 49 -5.89 -10.16 3.54
CA THR A 49 -5.61 -10.03 2.11
C THR A 49 -6.87 -9.56 1.43
N VAL A 50 -6.76 -8.51 0.64
CA VAL A 50 -7.91 -7.94 -0.09
C VAL A 50 -7.60 -7.87 -1.57
N ASP A 51 -8.65 -7.94 -2.37
CA ASP A 51 -8.55 -7.68 -3.81
C ASP A 51 -8.43 -6.19 -4.03
N VAL A 52 -7.55 -5.81 -4.97
CA VAL A 52 -7.28 -4.41 -5.29
C VAL A 52 -7.82 -4.12 -6.67
N GLN A 53 -8.72 -3.14 -6.76
CA GLN A 53 -9.25 -2.66 -8.02
C GLN A 53 -8.39 -1.50 -8.54
N LYS A 54 -8.31 -1.36 -9.86
CA LYS A 54 -7.52 -0.30 -10.48
C LYS A 54 -7.90 1.08 -9.98
N ASP A 55 -9.20 1.38 -9.93
CA ASP A 55 -9.68 2.69 -9.51
C ASP A 55 -9.34 2.98 -8.05
N TRP A 56 -9.47 1.96 -7.20
CA TRP A 56 -9.10 2.10 -5.78
C TRP A 56 -7.61 2.41 -5.63
N PHE A 57 -6.78 1.70 -6.39
CA PHE A 57 -5.32 1.89 -6.33
C PHE A 57 -4.91 3.28 -6.83
N GLU A 58 -5.47 3.72 -7.96
CA GLU A 58 -5.22 5.05 -8.50
C GLU A 58 -5.67 6.14 -7.52
N ASN A 59 -6.83 5.96 -6.90
CA ASN A 59 -7.32 6.88 -5.88
C ASN A 59 -6.42 6.92 -4.66
N LEU A 60 -5.88 5.78 -4.24
CA LEU A 60 -4.95 5.73 -3.12
C LEU A 60 -3.68 6.54 -3.42
N ILE A 61 -3.10 6.35 -4.59
CA ILE A 61 -1.92 7.12 -5.01
C ILE A 61 -2.23 8.61 -5.03
N ASN A 62 -3.39 9.00 -5.56
CA ASN A 62 -3.80 10.39 -5.61
C ASN A 62 -4.01 10.98 -4.20
N LYS A 63 -4.58 10.20 -3.27
CA LYS A 63 -4.72 10.62 -1.87
C LYS A 63 -3.36 10.85 -1.22
N LEU A 64 -2.43 9.92 -1.42
CA LEU A 64 -1.07 10.05 -0.87
C LEU A 64 -0.37 11.28 -1.44
N ARG A 65 -0.52 11.51 -2.74
CA ARG A 65 0.08 12.68 -3.40
C ARG A 65 -0.51 13.99 -2.88
N ALA A 66 -1.82 14.07 -2.74
CA ALA A 66 -2.50 15.23 -2.21
C ALA A 66 -2.11 15.48 -0.75
N MET A 67 -2.04 14.42 0.05
CA MET A 67 -1.64 14.52 1.45
C MET A 67 -0.21 15.02 1.57
N LYS A 68 0.72 14.48 0.77
CA LYS A 68 2.12 14.93 0.76
C LYS A 68 2.23 16.40 0.42
N SER A 69 1.43 16.90 -0.53
CA SER A 69 1.48 18.30 -0.95
C SER A 69 1.03 19.27 0.14
N GLN A 70 0.25 18.79 1.11
CA GLN A 70 -0.26 19.59 2.22
C GLN A 70 0.62 19.47 3.48
N MET A 71 1.61 18.60 3.48
CA MET A 71 2.48 18.35 4.63
C MET A 71 3.85 18.96 4.39
N MET A 72 4.52 19.30 5.47
CA MET A 72 5.89 19.77 5.43
C MET A 72 6.84 18.66 5.93
N PRO A 73 8.05 18.57 5.38
CA PRO A 73 9.07 17.67 5.92
C PRO A 73 9.25 17.92 7.43
N GLY A 74 9.29 16.85 8.21
CA GLY A 74 9.38 16.92 9.66
C GLY A 74 8.04 16.79 10.39
N MET A 75 6.92 16.90 9.69
CA MET A 75 5.61 16.57 10.29
C MET A 75 5.53 15.08 10.56
N GLU A 76 4.76 14.72 11.61
CA GLU A 76 4.74 13.36 12.16
C GLU A 76 4.52 12.26 11.11
N HIS A 77 3.62 12.48 10.18
CA HIS A 77 3.25 11.44 9.21
C HIS A 77 3.86 11.65 7.83
N TYR A 78 4.66 12.70 7.64
CA TYR A 78 5.23 13.02 6.33
C TYR A 78 6.08 11.88 5.79
N ASN A 79 6.96 11.33 6.60
CA ASN A 79 7.85 10.26 6.17
C ASN A 79 7.08 9.00 5.76
N ALA A 80 6.00 8.68 6.46
CA ALA A 80 5.16 7.54 6.12
C ALA A 80 4.47 7.76 4.77
N VAL A 81 3.87 8.92 4.56
CA VAL A 81 3.20 9.26 3.30
C VAL A 81 4.19 9.24 2.14
N GLU A 82 5.34 9.87 2.30
CA GLU A 82 6.38 9.90 1.27
C GLU A 82 6.86 8.50 0.92
N TYR A 83 7.11 7.66 1.94
CA TYR A 83 7.58 6.30 1.75
C TYR A 83 6.60 5.48 0.93
N TYR A 84 5.33 5.44 1.33
CA TYR A 84 4.34 4.62 0.64
C TYR A 84 3.99 5.16 -0.75
N LEU A 85 3.93 6.48 -0.92
CA LEU A 85 3.73 7.08 -2.23
C LEU A 85 4.84 6.66 -3.19
N GLY A 86 6.09 6.73 -2.75
CA GLY A 86 7.23 6.33 -3.57
C GLY A 86 7.20 4.86 -3.93
N ARG A 87 6.90 3.99 -2.94
CA ARG A 87 6.85 2.55 -3.16
C ARG A 87 5.71 2.15 -4.09
N PHE A 88 4.54 2.72 -3.92
CA PHE A 88 3.38 2.36 -4.74
C PHE A 88 3.52 2.90 -6.17
N ASN A 89 4.04 4.12 -6.34
CA ASN A 89 4.34 4.64 -7.68
C ASN A 89 5.37 3.80 -8.42
N PHE A 90 6.34 3.24 -7.70
CA PHE A 90 7.43 2.49 -8.31
C PHE A 90 6.94 1.29 -9.10
N PHE A 91 5.93 0.56 -8.60
CA PHE A 91 5.44 -0.62 -9.28
C PHE A 91 4.13 -0.39 -10.06
N ALA A 92 3.54 0.80 -9.99
CA ALA A 92 2.22 1.07 -10.59
C ALA A 92 2.17 0.73 -12.08
N ASP A 93 3.23 1.04 -12.83
CA ASP A 93 3.29 0.79 -14.26
C ASP A 93 3.56 -0.67 -14.62
N GLU A 94 3.92 -1.51 -13.65
CA GLU A 94 4.17 -2.93 -13.88
C GLU A 94 2.90 -3.77 -13.87
N ILE A 95 1.76 -3.19 -13.51
CA ILE A 95 0.50 -3.92 -13.38
C ILE A 95 -0.21 -3.96 -14.71
N ASP A 96 -0.52 -5.16 -15.17
CA ASP A 96 -1.43 -5.39 -16.31
C ASP A 96 -2.82 -5.73 -15.74
N TRP A 97 -3.65 -4.71 -15.61
CA TRP A 97 -4.98 -4.85 -15.01
C TRP A 97 -5.92 -5.75 -15.81
N ASP A 98 -5.64 -5.95 -17.08
CA ASP A 98 -6.47 -6.82 -17.95
C ASP A 98 -6.13 -8.30 -17.75
N LEU A 99 -4.85 -8.61 -17.53
CA LEU A 99 -4.35 -9.98 -17.45
C LEU A 99 -4.17 -10.49 -16.03
N ASP A 100 -4.05 -9.59 -15.05
CA ASP A 100 -3.72 -9.96 -13.68
C ASP A 100 -4.75 -9.45 -12.68
N ASP A 101 -5.00 -10.28 -11.66
CA ASP A 101 -5.65 -9.84 -10.44
C ASP A 101 -4.58 -9.32 -9.50
N VAL A 102 -4.87 -8.20 -8.84
CA VAL A 102 -3.95 -7.61 -7.86
C VAL A 102 -4.52 -7.80 -6.47
N LYS A 103 -3.67 -8.25 -5.56
CA LYS A 103 -4.03 -8.48 -4.17
C LYS A 103 -3.08 -7.71 -3.26
N MET A 104 -3.58 -7.31 -2.11
CA MET A 104 -2.79 -6.62 -1.09
C MET A 104 -2.94 -7.33 0.25
N TYR A 105 -1.80 -7.66 0.85
CA TYR A 105 -1.75 -8.11 2.24
C TYR A 105 -1.43 -6.94 3.15
N VAL A 106 -2.11 -6.85 4.28
CA VAL A 106 -1.81 -5.87 5.32
C VAL A 106 -1.75 -6.59 6.66
N GLY A 107 -0.63 -6.42 7.35
CA GLY A 107 -0.46 -6.93 8.71
C GLY A 107 0.34 -5.95 9.55
N TYR A 108 0.02 -5.86 10.84
CA TYR A 108 0.79 -5.04 11.77
C TYR A 108 0.84 -5.71 13.15
N TRP A 109 1.94 -5.46 13.85
CA TRP A 109 2.17 -6.04 15.18
C TRP A 109 3.21 -5.22 15.95
N ASP A 110 3.09 -5.26 17.24
CA ASP A 110 4.04 -4.57 18.13
C ASP A 110 5.22 -5.48 18.53
#